data_d26aef28fb48a4b6e73919c9fe27b9e6
#
_entry.id   d26aef28fb48a4b6e73919c9fe27b9e6
#
_cell.length_a   1.000
_cell.length_b   1.000
_cell.length_c   1.000
_cell.angle_alpha   90.00
_cell.angle_beta   90.00
_cell.angle_gamma   90.00
#
_symmetry.space_group_name_H-M   'P 1'
#
loop_
_entity.id
_entity.type
_entity.pdbx_description
1 polymer ?
#
loop_
_entity_poly.entity_id
_entity_poly.type
_entity_poly.pdbx_seq_one_letter_code
_entity_poly.pdbx_strand_id
1 'polypeptide(L)'
;MVGRKGLEPSQIALSVPKTDASTNSAIAPQIQVVYIWLKLFVQRQLLQIILIFPYNINMIISPCISICKTDPTTGYCYGCGRNNDEKKMWKLEDTTDDWKKKNIQIIKKRLTGWQLESFEESYTYKIENGISLFKKNLKNE
;
A
#
# COMPACT_ATOMS: atom_id res chain seq x y z
N MET A 1 76.09 2.32 40.58
CA MET A 1 74.83 2.80 39.91
C MET A 1 74.13 1.63 39.28
N VAL A 2 72.90 1.40 39.66
CA VAL A 2 72.20 0.14 39.54
C VAL A 2 71.54 0.06 38.18
N GLY A 3 71.90 -0.93 37.34
CA GLY A 3 71.23 -1.23 36.10
C GLY A 3 69.98 -2.13 36.34
N ARG A 4 68.78 -1.66 35.95
CA ARG A 4 67.56 -2.45 36.01
C ARG A 4 67.49 -3.34 34.80
N LYS A 5 67.40 -4.66 35.02
CA LYS A 5 67.13 -5.67 34.03
C LYS A 5 65.61 -5.59 33.67
N GLY A 6 65.28 -5.38 32.36
CA GLY A 6 63.93 -5.49 31.82
C GLY A 6 63.54 -6.95 31.76
N LEU A 7 62.37 -7.24 32.28
CA LEU A 7 61.68 -8.53 32.14
C LEU A 7 61.00 -8.59 30.81
N GLU A 8 61.37 -9.54 29.96
CA GLU A 8 60.62 -9.87 28.73
C GLU A 8 59.30 -10.60 29.09
N PRO A 9 58.21 -10.25 28.53
CA PRO A 9 57.00 -11.04 28.68
C PRO A 9 57.04 -12.29 27.78
N SER A 10 57.05 -13.44 28.44
CA SER A 10 56.91 -14.75 27.83
C SER A 10 55.69 -14.83 26.92
N GLN A 11 55.90 -15.15 25.65
CA GLN A 11 54.87 -15.42 24.67
C GLN A 11 54.18 -16.74 25.05
N ILE A 12 52.93 -16.64 25.52
CA ILE A 12 52.06 -17.79 25.65
C ILE A 12 51.51 -18.06 24.26
N ALA A 13 52.07 -19.05 23.59
CA ALA A 13 51.50 -19.58 22.34
C ALA A 13 50.17 -20.29 22.67
N LEU A 14 49.06 -19.62 22.39
CA LEU A 14 47.79 -20.30 22.34
C LEU A 14 47.78 -21.21 21.11
N SER A 15 47.91 -22.50 21.36
CA SER A 15 47.68 -23.54 20.38
C SER A 15 46.16 -23.59 20.06
N VAL A 16 45.81 -23.00 18.94
CA VAL A 16 44.48 -23.15 18.38
C VAL A 16 44.33 -24.59 17.90
N PRO A 17 43.34 -25.36 18.39
CA PRO A 17 43.10 -26.66 17.84
C PRO A 17 42.65 -26.50 16.38
N LYS A 18 43.35 -27.17 15.46
CA LYS A 18 42.91 -27.36 14.09
C LYS A 18 41.66 -28.19 14.14
N THR A 19 40.52 -27.54 13.98
CA THR A 19 39.26 -28.23 13.67
C THR A 19 39.35 -28.69 12.22
N ASP A 20 39.63 -29.96 12.02
CA ASP A 20 39.43 -30.62 10.75
C ASP A 20 37.95 -30.60 10.45
N ALA A 21 37.52 -29.58 9.76
CA ALA A 21 36.16 -29.48 9.23
C ALA A 21 36.02 -30.36 7.97
N SER A 22 36.16 -31.64 8.16
CA SER A 22 35.67 -32.62 7.18
C SER A 22 34.42 -33.30 7.74
N THR A 23 33.37 -32.56 7.93
CA THR A 23 32.03 -33.13 8.02
C THR A 23 31.30 -32.78 6.74
N ASN A 24 31.58 -33.57 5.70
CA ASN A 24 30.60 -33.87 4.68
C ASN A 24 29.43 -34.64 5.35
N SER A 25 28.63 -33.96 6.16
CA SER A 25 27.34 -34.50 6.55
C SER A 25 26.45 -34.35 5.31
N ALA A 26 26.48 -35.41 4.50
CA ALA A 26 25.44 -35.65 3.51
C ALA A 26 24.11 -35.57 4.25
N ILE A 27 23.42 -34.45 4.10
CA ILE A 27 22.06 -34.28 4.65
C ILE A 27 21.25 -35.44 4.13
N ALA A 28 20.72 -36.26 5.06
CA ALA A 28 20.00 -37.47 4.72
C ALA A 28 18.93 -37.15 3.65
N PRO A 29 18.79 -37.96 2.60
CA PRO A 29 17.92 -37.68 1.48
C PRO A 29 16.49 -37.32 1.87
N GLN A 30 16.03 -37.82 3.02
CA GLN A 30 14.72 -37.49 3.59
C GLN A 30 14.60 -36.00 4.01
N ILE A 31 15.66 -35.39 4.55
CA ILE A 31 15.67 -33.98 4.94
C ILE A 31 15.67 -33.09 3.70
N GLN A 32 16.34 -33.52 2.65
CA GLN A 32 16.39 -32.80 1.39
C GLN A 32 15.04 -32.77 0.67
N VAL A 33 14.28 -33.84 0.72
CA VAL A 33 12.92 -33.92 0.19
C VAL A 33 11.98 -32.98 0.97
N VAL A 34 12.03 -32.99 2.30
CA VAL A 34 11.24 -32.13 3.16
C VAL A 34 11.55 -30.64 2.87
N TYR A 35 12.83 -30.31 2.70
CA TYR A 35 13.24 -28.94 2.40
C TYR A 35 12.70 -28.45 1.04
N ILE A 36 12.73 -29.32 0.02
CA ILE A 36 12.18 -29.02 -1.31
C ILE A 36 10.65 -28.85 -1.22
N TRP A 37 9.96 -29.74 -0.51
CA TRP A 37 8.51 -29.64 -0.30
C TRP A 37 8.11 -28.37 0.43
N LEU A 38 8.84 -27.99 1.49
CA LEU A 38 8.61 -26.77 2.24
C LEU A 38 8.82 -25.52 1.37
N LYS A 39 9.87 -25.53 0.57
CA LYS A 39 10.19 -24.44 -0.35
C LYS A 39 9.13 -24.27 -1.45
N LEU A 40 8.68 -25.38 -2.02
CA LEU A 40 7.60 -25.37 -3.03
C LEU A 40 6.26 -24.96 -2.41
N PHE A 41 5.98 -25.39 -1.17
CA PHE A 41 4.77 -25.03 -0.46
C PHE A 41 4.72 -23.53 -0.14
N VAL A 42 5.81 -22.96 0.38
CA VAL A 42 5.92 -21.51 0.65
C VAL A 42 5.82 -20.71 -0.66
N GLN A 43 6.45 -21.17 -1.74
CA GLN A 43 6.39 -20.52 -3.04
C GLN A 43 4.97 -20.53 -3.62
N ARG A 44 4.23 -21.64 -3.43
CA ARG A 44 2.83 -21.76 -3.85
C ARG A 44 1.91 -20.85 -3.04
N GLN A 45 2.14 -20.70 -1.72
CA GLN A 45 1.39 -19.80 -0.87
C GLN A 45 1.62 -18.33 -1.23
N LEU A 46 2.87 -17.95 -1.52
CA LEU A 46 3.21 -16.59 -1.97
C LEU A 46 2.58 -16.26 -3.33
N LEU A 47 2.53 -17.24 -4.26
CA LEU A 47 1.87 -17.04 -5.55
C LEU A 47 0.35 -16.83 -5.38
N GLN A 48 -0.28 -17.58 -4.46
CA GLN A 48 -1.71 -17.38 -4.17
C GLN A 48 -1.99 -16.02 -3.55
N ILE A 49 -1.13 -15.54 -2.66
CA ILE A 49 -1.26 -14.20 -2.07
C ILE A 49 -1.17 -13.13 -3.16
N ILE A 50 -0.23 -13.26 -4.11
CA ILE A 50 -0.08 -12.31 -5.24
C ILE A 50 -1.30 -12.35 -6.18
N LEU A 51 -1.94 -13.52 -6.35
CA LEU A 51 -3.13 -13.66 -7.19
C LEU A 51 -4.42 -13.23 -6.48
N ILE A 52 -4.47 -13.30 -5.14
CA ILE A 52 -5.63 -12.89 -4.33
C ILE A 52 -5.61 -11.38 -4.06
N PHE A 53 -4.41 -10.75 -4.05
CA PHE A 53 -4.34 -9.31 -4.12
C PHE A 53 -4.42 -8.91 -5.61
N PRO A 54 -5.62 -8.62 -6.14
CA PRO A 54 -5.69 -7.92 -7.41
C PRO A 54 -4.83 -6.68 -7.20
N TYR A 55 -3.84 -6.51 -8.05
CA TYR A 55 -3.06 -5.28 -8.16
C TYR A 55 -4.09 -4.14 -8.27
N ASN A 56 -4.46 -3.59 -7.13
CA ASN A 56 -5.27 -2.39 -7.06
C ASN A 56 -4.42 -1.31 -7.72
N ILE A 57 -4.51 -1.22 -9.04
CA ILE A 57 -4.24 0.03 -9.73
C ILE A 57 -5.16 0.99 -9.01
N ASN A 58 -4.59 1.81 -8.14
CA ASN A 58 -5.30 2.84 -7.40
C ASN A 58 -5.78 3.90 -8.40
N MET A 59 -6.66 3.48 -9.31
CA MET A 59 -7.33 4.39 -10.21
C MET A 59 -8.25 5.25 -9.36
N ILE A 60 -7.87 6.50 -9.16
CA ILE A 60 -8.64 7.44 -8.34
C ILE A 60 -9.94 7.75 -9.07
N ILE A 61 -11.01 7.18 -8.55
CA ILE A 61 -12.34 7.33 -9.12
C ILE A 61 -12.83 8.77 -8.92
N SER A 62 -13.45 9.33 -9.95
CA SER A 62 -14.01 10.68 -9.89
C SER A 62 -15.03 10.82 -8.74
N PRO A 63 -14.92 11.87 -7.90
CA PRO A 63 -15.78 12.09 -6.74
C PRO A 63 -17.21 12.54 -7.09
N CYS A 64 -17.65 12.36 -8.32
CA CYS A 64 -19.02 12.64 -8.72
C CYS A 64 -20.00 11.60 -8.16
N ILE A 65 -20.94 12.03 -7.33
CA ILE A 65 -22.00 11.19 -6.77
C ILE A 65 -23.33 11.26 -7.56
N SER A 66 -23.28 11.80 -8.78
CA SER A 66 -24.40 11.91 -9.73
C SER A 66 -25.45 12.97 -9.40
N ILE A 67 -25.27 13.78 -8.37
CA ILE A 67 -26.07 14.97 -8.06
C ILE A 67 -25.32 16.17 -8.65
N CYS A 68 -25.61 16.50 -9.92
CA CYS A 68 -24.87 17.52 -10.67
C CYS A 68 -25.59 18.89 -10.68
N LYS A 69 -26.08 19.34 -9.53
CA LYS A 69 -26.67 20.68 -9.37
C LYS A 69 -25.66 21.63 -8.75
N THR A 70 -25.41 22.76 -9.38
CA THR A 70 -24.50 23.79 -8.89
C THR A 70 -25.26 24.82 -8.06
N ASP A 71 -24.73 25.13 -6.90
CA ASP A 71 -25.22 26.21 -6.06
C ASP A 71 -24.91 27.56 -6.73
N PRO A 72 -25.92 28.41 -7.01
CA PRO A 72 -25.72 29.68 -7.65
C PRO A 72 -24.95 30.69 -6.79
N THR A 73 -24.97 30.52 -5.48
CA THR A 73 -24.30 31.43 -4.53
C THR A 73 -22.82 31.13 -4.39
N THR A 74 -22.46 29.88 -4.23
CA THR A 74 -21.08 29.46 -3.97
C THR A 74 -20.34 28.97 -5.23
N GLY A 75 -21.08 28.63 -6.30
CA GLY A 75 -20.52 28.04 -7.51
C GLY A 75 -20.08 26.59 -7.38
N TYR A 76 -20.29 25.98 -6.21
CA TYR A 76 -19.94 24.57 -5.97
C TYR A 76 -21.10 23.62 -6.24
N CYS A 77 -20.77 22.39 -6.57
CA CYS A 77 -21.76 21.34 -6.79
C CYS A 77 -22.30 20.85 -5.45
N TYR A 78 -23.64 20.82 -5.29
CA TYR A 78 -24.29 20.32 -4.07
C TYR A 78 -23.90 18.88 -3.70
N GLY A 79 -23.69 18.01 -4.73
CA GLY A 79 -23.37 16.62 -4.47
C GLY A 79 -21.91 16.38 -4.11
N CYS A 80 -20.98 17.00 -4.85
CA CYS A 80 -19.56 16.67 -4.74
C CYS A 80 -18.65 17.87 -4.41
N GLY A 81 -19.17 19.05 -4.09
CA GLY A 81 -18.39 20.22 -3.67
C GLY A 81 -17.38 20.77 -4.68
N ARG A 82 -17.37 20.27 -5.94
CA ARG A 82 -16.47 20.77 -6.98
C ARG A 82 -17.02 21.98 -7.68
N ASN A 83 -16.14 22.89 -8.08
CA ASN A 83 -16.45 23.94 -9.03
C ASN A 83 -16.36 23.41 -10.48
N ASN A 84 -16.69 24.27 -11.45
CA ASN A 84 -16.72 23.88 -12.86
C ASN A 84 -15.32 23.58 -13.42
N ASP A 85 -14.28 24.28 -12.96
CA ASP A 85 -12.92 24.07 -13.44
C ASP A 85 -12.35 22.75 -12.89
N GLU A 86 -12.60 22.45 -11.62
CA GLU A 86 -12.26 21.14 -11.06
C GLU A 86 -12.97 20.00 -11.78
N LYS A 87 -14.26 20.17 -12.17
CA LYS A 87 -14.98 19.17 -12.98
C LYS A 87 -14.34 18.98 -14.35
N LYS A 88 -13.81 20.06 -14.98
CA LYS A 88 -13.07 19.96 -16.25
C LYS A 88 -11.75 19.23 -16.05
N MET A 89 -10.95 19.63 -15.04
CA MET A 89 -9.68 18.97 -14.72
C MET A 89 -9.82 17.46 -14.51
N TRP A 90 -10.89 17.01 -13.85
CA TRP A 90 -11.16 15.59 -13.65
C TRP A 90 -11.44 14.81 -14.95
N LYS A 91 -11.73 15.48 -16.05
CA LYS A 91 -11.97 14.87 -17.38
C LYS A 91 -10.74 14.81 -18.25
N LEU A 92 -9.70 15.58 -17.92
CA LEU A 92 -8.44 15.60 -18.66
C LEU A 92 -7.62 14.36 -18.31
N GLU A 93 -7.08 13.70 -19.33
CA GLU A 93 -6.23 12.52 -19.17
C GLU A 93 -4.90 12.87 -18.50
N ASP A 94 -4.36 14.05 -18.75
CA ASP A 94 -3.10 14.56 -18.19
C ASP A 94 -3.17 14.94 -16.71
N THR A 95 -4.36 14.88 -16.10
CA THR A 95 -4.50 15.24 -14.70
C THR A 95 -3.85 14.19 -13.79
N THR A 96 -2.83 14.61 -13.05
CA THR A 96 -2.05 13.74 -12.18
C THR A 96 -2.87 13.17 -11.01
N ASP A 97 -2.53 11.98 -10.56
CA ASP A 97 -3.20 11.35 -9.42
C ASP A 97 -2.98 12.13 -8.12
N ASP A 98 -1.85 12.79 -7.96
CA ASP A 98 -1.58 13.65 -6.81
C ASP A 98 -2.53 14.86 -6.77
N TRP A 99 -2.81 15.47 -7.92
CA TRP A 99 -3.81 16.52 -8.00
C TRP A 99 -5.20 16.00 -7.62
N LYS A 100 -5.58 14.82 -8.15
CA LYS A 100 -6.87 14.19 -7.84
C LYS A 100 -7.02 13.90 -6.34
N LYS A 101 -5.98 13.37 -5.68
CA LYS A 101 -5.95 13.15 -4.23
C LYS A 101 -6.13 14.45 -3.45
N LYS A 102 -5.36 15.48 -3.79
CA LYS A 102 -5.46 16.80 -3.16
C LYS A 102 -6.84 17.42 -3.35
N ASN A 103 -7.42 17.30 -4.54
CA ASN A 103 -8.76 17.82 -4.83
C ASN A 103 -9.83 17.14 -3.96
N ILE A 104 -9.77 15.82 -3.77
CA ILE A 104 -10.68 15.10 -2.86
C ILE A 104 -10.58 15.65 -1.43
N GLN A 105 -9.38 15.92 -0.94
CA GLN A 105 -9.19 16.51 0.40
C GLN A 105 -9.80 17.93 0.50
N ILE A 106 -9.65 18.72 -0.55
CA ILE A 106 -10.25 20.07 -0.62
C ILE A 106 -11.78 19.97 -0.63
N ILE A 107 -12.34 19.07 -1.41
CA ILE A 107 -13.78 18.80 -1.47
C ILE A 107 -14.33 18.44 -0.08
N LYS A 108 -13.70 17.52 0.62
CA LYS A 108 -14.12 17.12 1.97
C LYS A 108 -14.09 18.26 2.98
N LYS A 109 -13.19 19.22 2.83
CA LYS A 109 -13.13 20.42 3.68
C LYS A 109 -14.21 21.46 3.34
N ARG A 110 -14.74 21.45 2.12
CA ARG A 110 -15.82 22.37 1.69
C ARG A 110 -17.20 21.88 2.11
N LEU A 111 -17.38 20.57 2.09
CA LEU A 111 -18.64 19.94 2.47
C LEU A 111 -18.74 19.89 3.99
N THR A 112 -19.91 20.19 4.53
CA THR A 112 -20.17 20.19 5.98
C THR A 112 -21.48 19.52 6.32
N GLY A 113 -21.57 18.99 7.54
CA GLY A 113 -22.78 18.34 8.05
C GLY A 113 -23.28 17.22 7.13
N TRP A 114 -24.59 17.17 6.91
CA TRP A 114 -25.25 16.13 6.10
C TRP A 114 -24.73 16.00 4.67
N GLN A 115 -24.21 17.09 4.08
CA GLN A 115 -23.62 17.04 2.73
C GLN A 115 -22.32 16.22 2.71
N LEU A 116 -21.48 16.39 3.70
CA LEU A 116 -20.25 15.64 3.84
C LEU A 116 -20.55 14.15 4.06
N GLU A 117 -21.46 13.83 4.96
CA GLU A 117 -21.88 12.45 5.25
C GLU A 117 -22.43 11.76 4.02
N SER A 118 -23.38 12.39 3.33
CA SER A 118 -23.95 11.85 2.07
C SER A 118 -22.91 11.68 0.97
N PHE A 119 -21.96 12.61 0.89
CA PHE A 119 -20.87 12.51 -0.08
C PHE A 119 -19.96 11.32 0.26
N GLU A 120 -19.53 11.16 1.51
CA GLU A 120 -18.63 10.09 1.93
C GLU A 120 -19.27 8.73 1.73
N GLU A 121 -20.51 8.55 2.13
CA GLU A 121 -21.26 7.32 1.95
C GLU A 121 -21.39 6.96 0.46
N SER A 122 -21.86 7.89 -0.35
CA SER A 122 -22.07 7.66 -1.80
C SER A 122 -20.77 7.49 -2.57
N TYR A 123 -19.69 8.15 -2.15
CA TYR A 123 -18.39 8.03 -2.77
C TYR A 123 -17.71 6.70 -2.41
N THR A 124 -17.78 6.28 -1.15
CA THR A 124 -17.30 4.95 -0.71
C THR A 124 -18.03 3.84 -1.46
N TYR A 125 -19.36 3.92 -1.49
CA TYR A 125 -20.15 2.96 -2.27
C TYR A 125 -19.73 2.91 -3.75
N LYS A 126 -19.43 4.07 -4.34
CA LYS A 126 -18.99 4.15 -5.73
C LYS A 126 -17.62 3.53 -5.95
N ILE A 127 -16.69 3.66 -5.00
CA ILE A 127 -15.37 3.02 -5.07
C ILE A 127 -15.53 1.49 -5.11
N GLU A 128 -16.43 0.95 -4.30
CA GLU A 128 -16.65 -0.48 -4.19
C GLU A 128 -17.47 -1.07 -5.35
N ASN A 129 -18.47 -0.33 -5.83
CA ASN A 129 -19.50 -0.84 -6.76
C ASN A 129 -19.45 -0.22 -8.15
N GLY A 130 -18.59 0.77 -8.39
CA GLY A 130 -18.47 1.47 -9.68
C GLY A 130 -19.58 2.50 -9.97
N ILE A 131 -20.68 2.50 -9.22
CA ILE A 131 -21.81 3.41 -9.36
C ILE A 131 -22.12 4.14 -8.06
N SER A 132 -22.62 5.38 -8.13
CA SER A 132 -23.05 6.12 -6.94
C SER A 132 -24.39 5.61 -6.39
N LEU A 133 -24.62 5.80 -5.08
CA LEU A 133 -25.90 5.42 -4.43
C LEU A 133 -27.10 6.08 -5.12
N PHE A 134 -26.99 7.33 -5.51
CA PHE A 134 -28.04 8.04 -6.22
C PHE A 134 -28.44 7.32 -7.52
N LYS A 135 -27.48 6.87 -8.33
CA LYS A 135 -27.76 6.09 -9.53
C LYS A 135 -28.33 4.70 -9.25
N LYS A 136 -27.93 4.08 -8.14
CA LYS A 136 -28.50 2.81 -7.71
C LYS A 136 -29.99 2.96 -7.40
N ASN A 137 -30.34 3.99 -6.62
CA ASN A 137 -31.71 4.22 -6.19
C ASN A 137 -32.63 4.52 -7.38
N LEU A 138 -32.16 5.33 -8.34
CA LEU A 138 -32.91 5.60 -9.59
C LEU A 138 -33.15 4.36 -10.48
N LYS A 139 -32.38 3.30 -10.33
CA LYS A 139 -32.59 2.06 -11.09
C LYS A 139 -33.57 1.10 -10.42
N ASN A 140 -33.87 1.34 -9.15
CA ASN A 140 -34.77 0.50 -8.35
C ASN A 140 -36.20 1.08 -8.26
N GLU A 141 -36.44 2.28 -8.83
CA GLU A 141 -37.74 2.90 -9.09
C GLU A 141 -38.25 2.53 -10.48
#